data_749b21693e211832f39a2a0780838b54
#
_entry.id   749b21693e211832f39a2a0780838b54
#
_cell.length_a   1.000
_cell.length_b   1.000
_cell.length_c   1.000
_cell.angle_alpha   90.00
_cell.angle_beta   90.00
_cell.angle_gamma   90.00
#
_symmetry.space_group_name_H-M   'P 1'
#
loop_
_entity.id
_entity.type
_entity.pdbx_description
1 polymer ?
#
loop_
_entity_poly.entity_id
_entity_poly.type
_entity_poly.pdbx_seq_one_letter_code
_entity_poly.pdbx_strand_id
1 'polypeptide(L)'
;MKIVSSLDALQALMPDLAAEARSRGAEFEAARRIAPDFAHRLKCAGVARMLVPRESGGLGCSLPDWLELMLQLAEADASTGWVSAHAGICSGLICASADARFRAELFADPMTCVAWSNLPRVKVQELDNGLQISGSWAFESGCTLASHVGGMMLLPPQHEGGSPRQVVALVPVAQASIVEAWDPIGLGGTGSHDVRLDDVFVPHHHTFTWPAAAAAADAAYPAKVFVPGTWFISNGAAATHLGLARRALDEARNEMRGKVERYSQQPLLGHPSTQRSLEAAEGLWWACRAGLREALRSVWDSALRGEALSAEQRVNARVAAVTAVHRSAEVVRMAYDAAGASAIRRSGVLERLLREASCLTHHVSVSLASYEQTGRVRSGVGALSLLV
;
A
#
# COMPACT_ATOMS: atom_id res chain seq x y z
N MET A 1 -5.25 -19.09 15.34
CA MET A 1 -6.08 -17.93 15.75
C MET A 1 -7.47 -18.09 15.13
N LYS A 2 -8.56 -17.66 15.78
CA LYS A 2 -9.89 -17.61 15.14
C LYS A 2 -9.92 -16.50 14.08
N ILE A 3 -10.68 -16.74 13.01
CA ILE A 3 -10.87 -15.74 11.95
C ILE A 3 -11.72 -14.58 12.49
N VAL A 4 -11.24 -13.36 12.29
CA VAL A 4 -11.91 -12.13 12.71
C VAL A 4 -13.00 -11.77 11.71
N SER A 5 -14.19 -11.43 12.22
CA SER A 5 -15.38 -11.11 11.42
C SER A 5 -15.90 -9.68 11.63
N SER A 6 -15.24 -8.86 12.46
CA SER A 6 -15.62 -7.48 12.69
C SER A 6 -14.42 -6.54 12.77
N LEU A 7 -14.63 -5.27 12.44
CA LEU A 7 -13.60 -4.24 12.54
C LEU A 7 -13.14 -4.03 13.99
N ASP A 8 -14.06 -4.03 14.95
CA ASP A 8 -13.75 -3.86 16.38
C ASP A 8 -12.81 -4.97 16.88
N ALA A 9 -13.06 -6.21 16.45
CA ALA A 9 -12.20 -7.34 16.81
C ALA A 9 -10.79 -7.22 16.18
N LEU A 10 -10.68 -6.71 14.94
CA LEU A 10 -9.39 -6.38 14.34
C LEU A 10 -8.70 -5.27 15.12
N GLN A 11 -9.40 -4.16 15.42
CA GLN A 11 -8.84 -3.05 16.19
C GLN A 11 -8.30 -3.48 17.55
N ALA A 12 -8.99 -4.39 18.22
CA ALA A 12 -8.54 -4.96 19.49
C ALA A 12 -7.26 -5.80 19.37
N LEU A 13 -7.01 -6.41 18.20
CA LEU A 13 -5.81 -7.22 17.93
C LEU A 13 -4.63 -6.40 17.39
N MET A 14 -4.87 -5.19 16.90
CA MET A 14 -3.84 -4.38 16.25
C MET A 14 -2.61 -4.12 17.13
N PRO A 15 -2.73 -3.83 18.46
CA PRO A 15 -1.56 -3.64 19.30
C PRO A 15 -0.66 -4.89 19.35
N ASP A 16 -1.23 -6.08 19.43
CA ASP A 16 -0.47 -7.34 19.49
C ASP A 16 0.19 -7.64 18.13
N LEU A 17 -0.52 -7.42 17.03
CA LEU A 17 0.04 -7.59 15.68
C LEU A 17 1.19 -6.59 15.43
N ALA A 18 1.02 -5.35 15.85
CA ALA A 18 2.06 -4.33 15.75
C ALA A 18 3.28 -4.67 16.62
N ALA A 19 3.08 -5.13 17.86
CA ALA A 19 4.16 -5.52 18.75
C ALA A 19 4.98 -6.68 18.16
N GLU A 20 4.31 -7.70 17.61
CA GLU A 20 4.99 -8.80 16.94
C GLU A 20 5.73 -8.35 15.68
N ALA A 21 5.12 -7.56 14.78
CA ALA A 21 5.77 -7.01 13.60
C ALA A 21 7.03 -6.21 13.98
N ARG A 22 6.93 -5.37 15.03
CA ARG A 22 8.07 -4.58 15.54
C ARG A 22 9.22 -5.46 16.01
N SER A 23 8.95 -6.53 16.70
CA SER A 23 9.97 -7.43 17.25
C SER A 23 10.65 -8.28 16.17
N ARG A 24 9.96 -8.57 15.07
CA ARG A 24 10.40 -9.48 14.00
C ARG A 24 10.83 -8.78 12.71
N GLY A 25 10.76 -7.45 12.61
CA GLY A 25 11.06 -6.72 11.37
C GLY A 25 12.47 -7.01 10.80
N ALA A 26 13.48 -7.22 11.64
CA ALA A 26 14.82 -7.61 11.18
C ALA A 26 14.85 -9.05 10.61
N GLU A 27 14.08 -9.98 11.17
CA GLU A 27 13.86 -11.31 10.62
C GLU A 27 13.22 -11.23 9.24
N PHE A 28 12.17 -10.43 9.08
CA PHE A 28 11.48 -10.26 7.80
C PHE A 28 12.38 -9.66 6.72
N GLU A 29 13.18 -8.64 7.09
CA GLU A 29 14.16 -8.05 6.16
C GLU A 29 15.18 -9.10 5.70
N ALA A 30 15.79 -9.85 6.63
CA ALA A 30 16.77 -10.87 6.33
C ALA A 30 16.21 -12.02 5.48
N ALA A 31 14.98 -12.45 5.77
CA ALA A 31 14.28 -13.50 5.04
C ALA A 31 13.69 -13.03 3.70
N ARG A 32 13.67 -11.74 3.44
CA ARG A 32 13.03 -11.10 2.26
C ARG A 32 11.57 -11.52 2.08
N ARG A 33 10.85 -11.69 3.19
CA ARG A 33 9.42 -12.04 3.26
C ARG A 33 8.90 -11.87 4.68
N ILE A 34 7.61 -11.64 4.82
CA ILE A 34 6.91 -11.82 6.09
C ILE A 34 6.91 -13.31 6.43
N ALA A 35 7.26 -13.65 7.67
CA ALA A 35 7.30 -15.03 8.12
C ALA A 35 5.92 -15.70 7.98
N PRO A 36 5.83 -16.96 7.51
CA PRO A 36 4.57 -17.63 7.17
C PRO A 36 3.57 -17.71 8.33
N ASP A 37 4.05 -17.90 9.55
CA ASP A 37 3.24 -17.94 10.77
C ASP A 37 2.60 -16.58 11.06
N PHE A 38 3.35 -15.49 10.91
CA PHE A 38 2.84 -14.15 11.09
C PHE A 38 1.93 -13.72 9.93
N ALA A 39 2.25 -14.09 8.68
CA ALA A 39 1.37 -13.91 7.53
C ALA A 39 0.01 -14.61 7.74
N HIS A 40 0.01 -15.82 8.29
CA HIS A 40 -1.21 -16.52 8.67
C HIS A 40 -2.01 -15.75 9.71
N ARG A 41 -1.36 -15.16 10.73
CA ARG A 41 -2.03 -14.33 11.75
C ARG A 41 -2.66 -13.08 11.14
N LEU A 42 -1.96 -12.37 10.23
CA LEU A 42 -2.50 -11.20 9.52
C LEU A 42 -3.76 -11.56 8.70
N LYS A 43 -3.73 -12.70 8.01
CA LYS A 43 -4.90 -13.20 7.26
C LYS A 43 -6.07 -13.55 8.18
N CYS A 44 -5.83 -14.29 9.26
CA CYS A 44 -6.85 -14.58 10.27
C CYS A 44 -7.45 -13.30 10.88
N ALA A 45 -6.63 -12.27 11.11
CA ALA A 45 -7.09 -10.96 11.59
C ALA A 45 -7.92 -10.19 10.56
N GLY A 46 -7.98 -10.64 9.31
CA GLY A 46 -8.76 -10.02 8.25
C GLY A 46 -8.12 -8.78 7.65
N VAL A 47 -6.81 -8.58 7.84
CA VAL A 47 -6.08 -7.38 7.36
C VAL A 47 -6.23 -7.21 5.85
N ALA A 48 -6.14 -8.29 5.06
CA ALA A 48 -6.33 -8.24 3.61
C ALA A 48 -7.78 -7.94 3.18
N ARG A 49 -8.77 -8.11 4.08
CA ARG A 49 -10.20 -7.92 3.81
C ARG A 49 -10.79 -6.66 4.43
N MET A 50 -9.97 -5.77 4.97
CA MET A 50 -10.46 -4.56 5.63
C MET A 50 -11.35 -3.72 4.73
N LEU A 51 -10.94 -3.51 3.47
CA LEU A 51 -11.64 -2.68 2.49
C LEU A 51 -12.69 -3.45 1.67
N VAL A 52 -12.84 -4.75 1.90
CA VAL A 52 -13.91 -5.56 1.31
C VAL A 52 -15.23 -5.25 2.05
N PRO A 53 -16.35 -4.99 1.33
CA PRO A 53 -17.65 -4.79 1.95
C PRO A 53 -18.09 -5.98 2.81
N ARG A 54 -18.88 -5.71 3.87
CA ARG A 54 -19.33 -6.75 4.81
C ARG A 54 -20.19 -7.82 4.14
N GLU A 55 -21.05 -7.41 3.21
CA GLU A 55 -21.89 -8.29 2.40
C GLU A 55 -21.08 -9.22 1.48
N SER A 56 -19.84 -8.88 1.20
CA SER A 56 -18.90 -9.69 0.44
C SER A 56 -17.90 -10.46 1.33
N GLY A 57 -18.17 -10.57 2.63
CA GLY A 57 -17.32 -11.28 3.57
C GLY A 57 -16.13 -10.50 4.14
N GLY A 58 -16.10 -9.18 3.93
CA GLY A 58 -15.06 -8.29 4.42
C GLY A 58 -15.38 -7.62 5.77
N LEU A 59 -14.54 -6.68 6.17
CA LEU A 59 -14.70 -5.93 7.42
C LEU A 59 -15.38 -4.57 7.21
N GLY A 60 -15.49 -4.09 5.97
CA GLY A 60 -16.16 -2.82 5.62
C GLY A 60 -15.53 -1.61 6.32
N CYS A 61 -14.20 -1.58 6.42
CA CYS A 61 -13.47 -0.50 7.07
C CYS A 61 -13.60 0.80 6.28
N SER A 62 -13.78 1.93 6.97
CA SER A 62 -13.71 3.24 6.33
C SER A 62 -12.28 3.58 5.89
N LEU A 63 -12.13 4.44 4.88
CA LEU A 63 -10.81 4.87 4.43
C LEU A 63 -10.00 5.60 5.52
N PRO A 64 -10.59 6.50 6.33
CA PRO A 64 -9.87 7.11 7.46
C PRO A 64 -9.42 6.09 8.51
N ASP A 65 -10.24 5.10 8.85
CA ASP A 65 -9.88 4.08 9.84
C ASP A 65 -8.83 3.13 9.27
N TRP A 66 -8.96 2.74 8.00
CA TRP A 66 -7.96 1.95 7.30
C TRP A 66 -6.58 2.66 7.29
N LEU A 67 -6.54 3.97 7.04
CA LEU A 67 -5.30 4.76 7.09
C LEU A 67 -4.62 4.62 8.46
N GLU A 68 -5.37 4.78 9.55
CA GLU A 68 -4.81 4.72 10.91
C GLU A 68 -4.31 3.32 11.26
N LEU A 69 -5.05 2.26 10.86
CA LEU A 69 -4.62 0.88 11.08
C LEU A 69 -3.34 0.54 10.28
N MET A 70 -3.26 1.00 9.03
CA MET A 70 -2.07 0.78 8.20
C MET A 70 -0.86 1.58 8.71
N LEU A 71 -1.08 2.80 9.17
CA LEU A 71 -0.04 3.62 9.81
C LEU A 71 0.52 2.90 11.04
N GLN A 72 -0.34 2.35 11.90
CA GLN A 72 0.07 1.61 13.09
C GLN A 72 0.92 0.37 12.77
N LEU A 73 0.54 -0.41 11.75
CA LEU A 73 1.35 -1.54 11.29
C LEU A 73 2.69 -1.09 10.71
N ALA A 74 2.69 -0.03 9.90
CA ALA A 74 3.90 0.50 9.28
C ALA A 74 4.85 1.16 10.27
N GLU A 75 4.33 1.77 11.33
CA GLU A 75 5.14 2.25 12.46
C GLU A 75 5.85 1.10 13.17
N ALA A 76 5.22 -0.04 13.27
CA ALA A 76 5.81 -1.24 13.84
C ALA A 76 6.87 -1.85 12.90
N ASP A 77 6.50 -2.11 11.63
CA ASP A 77 7.35 -2.61 10.57
C ASP A 77 6.82 -2.18 9.20
N ALA A 78 7.63 -1.46 8.44
CA ALA A 78 7.21 -0.88 7.17
C ALA A 78 6.86 -1.91 6.11
N SER A 79 7.57 -3.03 6.07
CA SER A 79 7.27 -4.13 5.15
C SER A 79 5.89 -4.73 5.44
N THR A 80 5.57 -4.97 6.71
CA THR A 80 4.26 -5.44 7.15
C THR A 80 3.16 -4.43 6.80
N GLY A 81 3.39 -3.14 7.08
CA GLY A 81 2.46 -2.06 6.72
C GLY A 81 2.18 -2.01 5.23
N TRP A 82 3.22 -2.05 4.40
CA TRP A 82 3.08 -2.01 2.95
C TRP A 82 2.32 -3.20 2.37
N VAL A 83 2.70 -4.44 2.71
CA VAL A 83 2.00 -5.62 2.16
C VAL A 83 0.56 -5.71 2.63
N SER A 84 0.27 -5.27 3.85
CA SER A 84 -1.08 -5.20 4.41
C SER A 84 -1.94 -4.16 3.69
N ALA A 85 -1.39 -2.97 3.47
CA ALA A 85 -2.05 -1.90 2.72
C ALA A 85 -2.31 -2.32 1.28
N HIS A 86 -1.32 -2.91 0.61
CA HIS A 86 -1.42 -3.39 -0.76
C HIS A 86 -2.50 -4.48 -0.90
N ALA A 87 -2.50 -5.50 -0.04
CA ALA A 87 -3.50 -6.56 -0.07
C ALA A 87 -4.94 -6.02 0.15
N GLY A 88 -5.12 -5.10 1.08
CA GLY A 88 -6.42 -4.44 1.31
C GLY A 88 -6.89 -3.65 0.10
N ILE A 89 -6.01 -2.86 -0.51
CA ILE A 89 -6.31 -2.09 -1.73
C ILE A 89 -6.65 -3.01 -2.89
N CYS A 90 -5.86 -4.05 -3.14
CA CYS A 90 -6.15 -5.04 -4.19
C CYS A 90 -7.53 -5.66 -4.02
N SER A 91 -7.88 -6.07 -2.80
CA SER A 91 -9.19 -6.64 -2.49
C SER A 91 -10.34 -5.64 -2.71
N GLY A 92 -10.17 -4.37 -2.29
CA GLY A 92 -11.15 -3.31 -2.54
C GLY A 92 -11.37 -3.03 -4.03
N LEU A 93 -10.30 -2.99 -4.81
CA LEU A 93 -10.34 -2.79 -6.26
C LEU A 93 -11.05 -3.95 -6.97
N ILE A 94 -10.84 -5.19 -6.55
CA ILE A 94 -11.55 -6.36 -7.07
C ILE A 94 -13.05 -6.23 -6.78
N CYS A 95 -13.43 -5.83 -5.56
CA CYS A 95 -14.84 -5.62 -5.22
C CYS A 95 -15.51 -4.55 -6.09
N ALA A 96 -14.76 -3.55 -6.54
CA ALA A 96 -15.28 -2.49 -7.40
C ALA A 96 -15.35 -2.87 -8.89
N SER A 97 -14.50 -3.77 -9.37
CA SER A 97 -14.18 -3.91 -10.81
C SER A 97 -14.40 -5.30 -11.38
N ALA A 98 -14.30 -6.35 -10.55
CA ALA A 98 -14.37 -7.72 -11.05
C ALA A 98 -15.82 -8.23 -11.19
N ASP A 99 -15.98 -9.32 -11.95
CA ASP A 99 -17.23 -10.04 -12.10
C ASP A 99 -17.78 -10.53 -10.75
N ALA A 100 -19.11 -10.53 -10.60
CA ALA A 100 -19.79 -10.94 -9.37
C ALA A 100 -19.46 -12.40 -8.97
N ARG A 101 -19.36 -13.29 -9.96
CA ARG A 101 -19.01 -14.69 -9.74
C ARG A 101 -17.60 -14.81 -9.18
N PHE A 102 -16.65 -14.10 -9.78
CA PHE A 102 -15.26 -14.13 -9.31
C PHE A 102 -15.12 -13.55 -7.90
N ARG A 103 -15.82 -12.43 -7.61
CA ARG A 103 -15.86 -11.89 -6.23
C ARG A 103 -16.37 -12.89 -5.22
N ALA A 104 -17.47 -13.60 -5.55
CA ALA A 104 -18.05 -14.61 -4.67
C ALA A 104 -17.11 -15.80 -4.47
N GLU A 105 -16.49 -16.30 -5.52
CA GLU A 105 -15.50 -17.38 -5.46
C GLU A 105 -14.28 -16.97 -4.61
N LEU A 106 -13.74 -15.76 -4.84
CA LEU A 106 -12.52 -15.28 -4.20
C LEU A 106 -12.72 -15.04 -2.70
N PHE A 107 -13.81 -14.39 -2.31
CA PHE A 107 -14.06 -14.00 -0.93
C PHE A 107 -14.86 -15.03 -0.12
N ALA A 108 -15.21 -16.18 -0.71
CA ALA A 108 -15.74 -17.34 0.03
C ALA A 108 -14.73 -17.86 1.07
N ASP A 109 -13.44 -17.79 0.77
CA ASP A 109 -12.38 -18.12 1.73
C ASP A 109 -12.00 -16.87 2.53
N PRO A 110 -12.25 -16.83 3.85
CA PRO A 110 -11.86 -15.71 4.69
C PRO A 110 -10.34 -15.54 4.83
N MET A 111 -9.53 -16.49 4.37
CA MET A 111 -8.06 -16.41 4.32
C MET A 111 -7.54 -15.81 3.02
N THR A 112 -8.43 -15.40 2.12
CA THR A 112 -8.05 -14.76 0.87
C THR A 112 -7.15 -13.55 1.11
N CYS A 113 -6.04 -13.53 0.39
CA CYS A 113 -5.10 -12.44 0.30
C CYS A 113 -4.62 -12.36 -1.15
N VAL A 114 -4.73 -11.19 -1.75
CA VAL A 114 -4.40 -11.00 -3.17
C VAL A 114 -3.20 -10.10 -3.30
N ALA A 115 -2.29 -10.47 -4.17
CA ALA A 115 -1.21 -9.61 -4.64
C ALA A 115 -1.27 -9.53 -6.17
N TRP A 116 -0.90 -8.39 -6.72
CA TRP A 116 -0.68 -8.22 -8.14
C TRP A 116 0.32 -7.13 -8.45
N SER A 117 0.85 -7.13 -9.68
CA SER A 117 1.75 -6.09 -10.17
C SER A 117 1.27 -5.49 -11.50
N ASN A 118 1.68 -4.24 -11.75
CA ASN A 118 1.42 -3.50 -12.98
C ASN A 118 2.64 -3.46 -13.93
N LEU A 119 3.63 -4.35 -13.74
CA LEU A 119 4.86 -4.41 -14.53
C LEU A 119 4.94 -5.71 -15.34
N PRO A 120 4.13 -5.84 -16.42
CA PRO A 120 4.03 -7.07 -17.18
C PRO A 120 5.26 -7.32 -18.08
N ARG A 121 5.70 -8.58 -18.10
CA ARG A 121 6.59 -9.17 -19.10
C ARG A 121 5.93 -10.46 -19.61
N VAL A 122 4.69 -10.35 -20.08
CA VAL A 122 3.83 -11.47 -20.43
C VAL A 122 3.47 -11.50 -21.91
N LYS A 123 3.29 -12.71 -22.43
CA LYS A 123 2.62 -12.99 -23.70
C LYS A 123 1.23 -13.51 -23.39
N VAL A 124 0.24 -13.00 -24.08
CA VAL A 124 -1.17 -13.35 -23.88
C VAL A 124 -1.77 -13.75 -25.22
N GLN A 125 -2.45 -14.88 -25.23
CA GLN A 125 -3.32 -15.31 -26.33
C GLN A 125 -4.76 -15.22 -25.84
N GLU A 126 -5.59 -14.45 -26.54
CA GLU A 126 -7.03 -14.40 -26.27
C GLU A 126 -7.70 -15.65 -26.89
N LEU A 127 -8.53 -16.33 -26.08
CA LEU A 127 -9.33 -17.49 -26.47
C LEU A 127 -10.81 -17.15 -26.24
N ASP A 128 -11.73 -17.93 -26.79
CA ASP A 128 -13.17 -17.69 -26.68
C ASP A 128 -13.68 -17.62 -25.24
N ASN A 129 -13.07 -18.34 -24.31
CA ASN A 129 -13.51 -18.49 -22.92
C ASN A 129 -12.51 -17.97 -21.89
N GLY A 130 -11.39 -17.39 -22.30
CA GLY A 130 -10.35 -16.90 -21.38
C GLY A 130 -9.09 -16.44 -22.07
N LEU A 131 -8.03 -16.35 -21.29
CA LEU A 131 -6.70 -15.94 -21.72
C LEU A 131 -5.71 -17.07 -21.44
N GLN A 132 -4.81 -17.36 -22.40
CA GLN A 132 -3.64 -18.19 -22.17
C GLN A 132 -2.45 -17.27 -21.92
N ILE A 133 -1.80 -17.42 -20.77
CA ILE A 133 -0.81 -16.46 -20.29
C ILE A 133 0.51 -17.16 -20.00
N SER A 134 1.61 -16.63 -20.56
CA SER A 134 2.99 -17.01 -20.23
C SER A 134 3.85 -15.78 -20.00
N GLY A 135 4.72 -15.83 -18.99
CA GLY A 135 5.64 -14.74 -18.67
C GLY A 135 5.64 -14.37 -17.20
N SER A 136 5.95 -13.14 -16.86
CA SER A 136 6.08 -12.73 -15.45
C SER A 136 5.63 -11.29 -15.20
N TRP A 137 5.30 -11.01 -13.96
CA TRP A 137 5.16 -9.67 -13.40
C TRP A 137 6.25 -9.45 -12.36
N ALA A 138 6.92 -8.30 -12.42
CA ALA A 138 7.95 -7.93 -11.47
C ALA A 138 7.37 -7.12 -10.30
N PHE A 139 8.08 -7.10 -9.18
CA PHE A 139 7.74 -6.31 -7.98
C PHE A 139 6.36 -6.62 -7.39
N GLU A 140 5.97 -7.88 -7.30
CA GLU A 140 4.68 -8.27 -6.75
C GLU A 140 4.73 -8.37 -5.22
N SER A 141 4.50 -7.23 -4.56
CA SER A 141 4.56 -7.10 -3.10
C SER A 141 3.56 -8.03 -2.41
N GLY A 142 4.06 -8.84 -1.47
CA GLY A 142 3.22 -9.77 -0.71
C GLY A 142 2.87 -11.06 -1.44
N CYS A 143 3.46 -11.36 -2.59
CA CYS A 143 3.18 -12.61 -3.32
C CYS A 143 3.45 -13.88 -2.48
N THR A 144 4.40 -13.82 -1.54
CA THR A 144 4.75 -14.95 -0.66
C THR A 144 3.68 -15.28 0.39
N LEU A 145 2.73 -14.38 0.63
CA LEU A 145 1.61 -14.58 1.56
C LEU A 145 0.25 -14.62 0.86
N ALA A 146 0.23 -14.35 -0.45
CA ALA A 146 -0.98 -14.30 -1.25
C ALA A 146 -1.59 -15.69 -1.48
N SER A 147 -2.92 -15.75 -1.58
CA SER A 147 -3.67 -16.92 -2.08
C SER A 147 -3.87 -16.85 -3.60
N HIS A 148 -3.95 -15.62 -4.13
CA HIS A 148 -4.08 -15.34 -5.56
C HIS A 148 -3.07 -14.29 -5.98
N VAL A 149 -2.48 -14.50 -7.14
CA VAL A 149 -1.41 -13.67 -7.72
C VAL A 149 -1.67 -13.42 -9.20
N GLY A 150 -0.97 -12.44 -9.77
CA GLY A 150 -1.07 -12.14 -11.19
C GLY A 150 -0.75 -10.68 -11.52
N GLY A 151 -1.46 -10.07 -12.45
CA GLY A 151 -1.14 -8.69 -12.73
C GLY A 151 -1.85 -8.10 -13.94
N MET A 152 -1.56 -6.83 -14.15
CA MET A 152 -2.04 -6.07 -15.29
C MET A 152 -1.28 -6.48 -16.55
N MET A 153 -1.99 -6.52 -17.66
CA MET A 153 -1.45 -6.73 -19.00
C MET A 153 -2.11 -5.80 -19.99
N LEU A 154 -1.46 -5.60 -21.13
CA LEU A 154 -2.02 -4.84 -22.25
C LEU A 154 -2.51 -5.83 -23.33
N LEU A 155 -3.80 -5.77 -23.59
CA LEU A 155 -4.43 -6.50 -24.70
C LEU A 155 -4.68 -5.55 -25.89
N PRO A 156 -4.76 -6.07 -27.12
CA PRO A 156 -5.14 -5.27 -28.28
C PRO A 156 -6.47 -4.54 -28.07
N PRO A 157 -6.70 -3.42 -28.75
CA PRO A 157 -7.99 -2.74 -28.73
C PRO A 157 -9.09 -3.65 -29.31
N GLN A 158 -10.33 -3.49 -28.82
CA GLN A 158 -11.48 -4.25 -29.32
C GLN A 158 -11.92 -3.82 -30.72
N HIS A 159 -11.55 -2.62 -31.14
CA HIS A 159 -11.91 -2.03 -32.42
C HIS A 159 -10.69 -1.36 -33.06
N GLU A 160 -10.65 -1.33 -34.38
CA GLU A 160 -9.61 -0.65 -35.16
C GLU A 160 -9.54 0.84 -34.75
N GLY A 161 -8.34 1.33 -34.45
CA GLY A 161 -8.12 2.72 -33.98
C GLY A 161 -8.41 2.95 -32.46
N GLY A 162 -8.85 1.94 -31.73
CA GLY A 162 -9.04 2.02 -30.28
C GLY A 162 -7.71 2.03 -29.49
N SER A 163 -7.80 2.31 -28.18
CA SER A 163 -6.64 2.19 -27.28
C SER A 163 -6.49 0.75 -26.77
N PRO A 164 -5.24 0.30 -26.48
CA PRO A 164 -5.00 -0.97 -25.82
C PRO A 164 -5.82 -1.08 -24.52
N ARG A 165 -6.30 -2.28 -24.25
CA ARG A 165 -7.06 -2.59 -23.02
C ARG A 165 -6.09 -2.97 -21.91
N GLN A 166 -6.22 -2.32 -20.77
CA GLN A 166 -5.53 -2.73 -19.55
C GLN A 166 -6.42 -3.74 -18.82
N VAL A 167 -5.94 -4.96 -18.68
CA VAL A 167 -6.69 -6.06 -18.05
C VAL A 167 -5.84 -6.65 -16.95
N VAL A 168 -6.43 -6.89 -15.79
CA VAL A 168 -5.81 -7.66 -14.70
C VAL A 168 -6.34 -9.09 -14.78
N ALA A 169 -5.44 -10.06 -14.65
CA ALA A 169 -5.77 -11.47 -14.50
C ALA A 169 -5.19 -12.00 -13.20
N LEU A 170 -5.97 -12.80 -12.48
CA LEU A 170 -5.58 -13.40 -11.22
C LEU A 170 -5.77 -14.91 -11.26
N VAL A 171 -4.81 -15.62 -10.69
CA VAL A 171 -4.82 -17.09 -10.57
C VAL A 171 -4.52 -17.51 -9.12
N PRO A 172 -4.99 -18.67 -8.66
CA PRO A 172 -4.50 -19.28 -7.43
C PRO A 172 -2.96 -19.37 -7.46
N VAL A 173 -2.29 -19.03 -6.34
CA VAL A 173 -0.82 -19.03 -6.25
C VAL A 173 -0.22 -20.40 -6.61
N ALA A 174 -0.95 -21.48 -6.43
CA ALA A 174 -0.52 -22.84 -6.80
C ALA A 174 -0.32 -23.01 -8.34
N GLN A 175 -0.86 -22.13 -9.17
CA GLN A 175 -0.68 -22.13 -10.63
C GLN A 175 0.48 -21.23 -11.08
N ALA A 176 1.14 -20.56 -10.16
CA ALA A 176 2.23 -19.64 -10.41
C ALA A 176 3.55 -20.11 -9.78
N SER A 177 4.66 -19.60 -10.30
CA SER A 177 5.98 -19.76 -9.70
C SER A 177 6.45 -18.41 -9.17
N ILE A 178 6.87 -18.37 -7.91
CA ILE A 178 7.51 -17.18 -7.32
C ILE A 178 9.01 -17.27 -7.60
N VAL A 179 9.54 -16.27 -8.33
CA VAL A 179 10.97 -16.16 -8.63
C VAL A 179 11.59 -15.20 -7.64
N GLU A 180 12.46 -15.69 -6.77
CA GLU A 180 13.07 -14.91 -5.68
C GLU A 180 14.07 -13.87 -6.21
N ALA A 181 13.56 -12.78 -6.80
CA ALA A 181 14.33 -11.69 -7.40
C ALA A 181 14.43 -10.44 -6.49
N TRP A 182 13.70 -10.40 -5.36
CA TRP A 182 13.65 -9.24 -4.51
C TRP A 182 14.89 -9.11 -3.60
N ASP A 183 15.78 -8.17 -3.93
CA ASP A 183 16.99 -7.87 -3.17
C ASP A 183 17.21 -6.35 -3.07
N PRO A 184 16.35 -5.63 -2.33
CA PRO A 184 16.34 -4.18 -2.28
C PRO A 184 17.25 -3.64 -1.17
N ILE A 185 17.54 -2.32 -1.21
CA ILE A 185 18.22 -1.62 -0.12
C ILE A 185 17.35 -1.47 1.15
N GLY A 186 16.03 -1.60 1.03
CA GLY A 186 15.07 -1.51 2.14
C GLY A 186 13.74 -2.14 1.74
N LEU A 187 12.84 -2.34 2.69
CA LEU A 187 11.57 -3.06 2.51
C LEU A 187 11.76 -4.52 2.04
N GLY A 188 12.85 -5.15 2.46
CA GLY A 188 13.14 -6.55 2.12
C GLY A 188 11.98 -7.47 2.50
N GLY A 189 11.41 -7.29 3.69
CA GLY A 189 10.32 -8.10 4.22
C GLY A 189 9.02 -8.08 3.39
N THR A 190 8.87 -7.17 2.41
CA THR A 190 7.70 -7.15 1.52
C THR A 190 7.63 -8.35 0.59
N GLY A 191 8.76 -9.04 0.37
CA GLY A 191 8.82 -10.18 -0.54
C GLY A 191 8.28 -9.83 -1.93
N SER A 192 8.65 -8.64 -2.46
CA SER A 192 8.18 -8.15 -3.76
C SER A 192 8.88 -8.87 -4.91
N HIS A 193 8.80 -10.20 -4.88
CA HIS A 193 9.39 -11.08 -5.88
C HIS A 193 8.69 -11.00 -7.23
N ASP A 194 9.25 -11.62 -8.24
CA ASP A 194 8.59 -11.78 -9.53
C ASP A 194 7.64 -12.99 -9.50
N VAL A 195 6.45 -12.84 -10.07
CA VAL A 195 5.49 -13.93 -10.23
C VAL A 195 5.45 -14.35 -11.70
N ARG A 196 5.62 -15.64 -11.96
CA ARG A 196 5.66 -16.22 -13.30
C ARG A 196 4.52 -17.20 -13.52
N LEU A 197 3.90 -17.10 -14.68
CA LEU A 197 2.98 -18.11 -15.24
C LEU A 197 3.66 -18.80 -16.43
N ASP A 198 3.39 -20.09 -16.60
CA ASP A 198 3.90 -20.89 -17.69
C ASP A 198 2.73 -21.62 -18.35
N ASP A 199 2.24 -21.03 -19.44
CA ASP A 199 1.12 -21.53 -20.24
C ASP A 199 -0.17 -21.78 -19.42
N VAL A 200 -0.55 -20.79 -18.59
CA VAL A 200 -1.71 -20.89 -17.69
C VAL A 200 -2.95 -20.33 -18.35
N PHE A 201 -4.03 -21.12 -18.36
CA PHE A 201 -5.35 -20.67 -18.78
C PHE A 201 -6.05 -19.91 -17.65
N VAL A 202 -6.54 -18.70 -17.95
CA VAL A 202 -7.30 -17.85 -17.04
C VAL A 202 -8.67 -17.56 -17.64
N PRO A 203 -9.78 -18.03 -17.05
CA PRO A 203 -11.11 -17.79 -17.57
C PRO A 203 -11.46 -16.29 -17.53
N HIS A 204 -12.28 -15.81 -18.48
CA HIS A 204 -12.63 -14.39 -18.58
C HIS A 204 -13.18 -13.80 -17.27
N HIS A 205 -13.97 -14.54 -16.50
CA HIS A 205 -14.52 -14.02 -15.23
C HIS A 205 -13.46 -13.83 -14.13
N HIS A 206 -12.25 -14.40 -14.26
CA HIS A 206 -11.09 -14.13 -13.40
C HIS A 206 -10.26 -12.94 -13.86
N THR A 207 -10.78 -12.17 -14.82
CA THR A 207 -10.14 -10.94 -15.34
C THR A 207 -11.04 -9.74 -15.12
N PHE A 208 -10.46 -8.55 -15.07
CA PHE A 208 -11.21 -7.29 -15.04
C PHE A 208 -10.38 -6.16 -15.65
N THR A 209 -11.08 -5.14 -16.19
CA THR A 209 -10.43 -3.94 -16.74
C THR A 209 -9.83 -3.10 -15.61
N TRP A 210 -8.60 -2.62 -15.81
CA TRP A 210 -7.90 -1.77 -14.87
C TRP A 210 -7.24 -0.57 -15.58
N PRO A 211 -7.35 0.67 -15.05
CA PRO A 211 -8.36 1.03 -14.06
C PRO A 211 -9.75 0.93 -14.66
N ALA A 212 -10.72 0.57 -13.84
CA ALA A 212 -12.09 0.49 -14.31
C ALA A 212 -12.61 1.88 -14.73
N ALA A 213 -13.22 1.96 -15.92
CA ALA A 213 -13.85 3.18 -16.40
C ALA A 213 -15.09 3.55 -15.56
N ALA A 214 -15.79 2.52 -15.08
CA ALA A 214 -16.92 2.61 -14.17
C ALA A 214 -16.89 1.41 -13.20
N ALA A 215 -17.55 1.55 -12.05
CA ALA A 215 -17.75 0.42 -11.15
C ALA A 215 -18.58 -0.66 -11.86
N ALA A 216 -18.36 -1.92 -11.50
CA ALA A 216 -19.27 -2.99 -11.86
C ALA A 216 -20.69 -2.61 -11.44
N ALA A 217 -21.69 -2.90 -12.28
CA ALA A 217 -23.08 -2.45 -12.05
C ALA A 217 -23.64 -2.92 -10.69
N ASP A 218 -23.20 -4.10 -10.26
CA ASP A 218 -23.56 -4.78 -9.01
C ASP A 218 -22.56 -4.54 -7.88
N ALA A 219 -21.53 -3.70 -8.07
CA ALA A 219 -20.57 -3.41 -7.01
C ALA A 219 -21.25 -2.73 -5.84
N ALA A 220 -21.05 -3.30 -4.65
CA ALA A 220 -21.56 -2.76 -3.41
C ALA A 220 -20.98 -1.38 -3.10
N TYR A 221 -21.78 -0.54 -2.49
CA TYR A 221 -21.31 0.70 -1.94
C TYR A 221 -20.74 0.41 -0.53
N PRO A 222 -19.57 0.93 -0.14
CA PRO A 222 -18.76 2.00 -0.79
C PRO A 222 -17.63 1.50 -1.71
N ALA A 223 -17.59 0.24 -2.14
CA ALA A 223 -16.52 -0.27 -3.01
C ALA A 223 -16.31 0.59 -4.27
N LYS A 224 -17.35 1.26 -4.75
CA LYS A 224 -17.29 2.18 -5.91
C LYS A 224 -16.27 3.31 -5.76
N VAL A 225 -15.83 3.63 -4.55
CA VAL A 225 -14.77 4.63 -4.32
C VAL A 225 -13.43 4.23 -4.95
N PHE A 226 -13.20 2.94 -5.18
CA PHE A 226 -11.96 2.43 -5.78
C PHE A 226 -11.90 2.57 -7.30
N VAL A 227 -13.02 2.89 -7.97
CA VAL A 227 -13.11 2.99 -9.42
C VAL A 227 -12.15 4.00 -10.05
N PRO A 228 -11.87 5.18 -9.47
CA PRO A 228 -10.99 6.17 -10.09
C PRO A 228 -9.52 5.76 -10.26
N GLY A 229 -9.13 4.54 -9.95
CA GLY A 229 -7.89 4.01 -10.45
C GLY A 229 -6.66 4.07 -9.54
N THR A 230 -5.49 4.32 -10.13
CA THR A 230 -4.18 4.13 -9.50
C THR A 230 -3.87 5.05 -8.32
N TRP A 231 -4.61 6.15 -8.14
CA TRP A 231 -4.41 7.05 -7.00
C TRP A 231 -4.55 6.34 -5.65
N PHE A 232 -5.32 5.26 -5.60
CA PHE A 232 -5.56 4.54 -4.36
C PHE A 232 -4.31 3.82 -3.83
N ILE A 233 -3.46 3.31 -4.73
CA ILE A 233 -2.17 2.68 -4.37
C ILE A 233 -1.25 3.69 -3.68
N SER A 234 -1.28 4.97 -4.09
CA SER A 234 -0.50 6.02 -3.43
C SER A 234 -0.85 6.24 -1.97
N ASN A 235 -2.11 5.97 -1.57
CA ASN A 235 -2.54 6.07 -0.18
C ASN A 235 -1.91 4.97 0.69
N GLY A 236 -1.69 3.76 0.16
CA GLY A 236 -0.94 2.71 0.84
C GLY A 236 0.52 3.09 1.08
N ALA A 237 1.17 3.65 0.07
CA ALA A 237 2.52 4.19 0.22
C ALA A 237 2.58 5.33 1.25
N ALA A 238 1.58 6.21 1.25
CA ALA A 238 1.50 7.32 2.20
C ALA A 238 1.29 6.84 3.65
N ALA A 239 0.40 5.88 3.88
CA ALA A 239 0.20 5.27 5.19
C ALA A 239 1.51 4.64 5.71
N THR A 240 2.22 3.91 4.84
CA THR A 240 3.50 3.29 5.18
C THR A 240 4.56 4.32 5.54
N HIS A 241 4.69 5.39 4.77
CA HIS A 241 5.68 6.45 5.05
C HIS A 241 5.35 7.25 6.30
N LEU A 242 4.09 7.52 6.57
CA LEU A 242 3.66 8.17 7.81
C LEU A 242 4.00 7.31 9.03
N GLY A 243 3.82 6.00 8.95
CA GLY A 243 4.24 5.07 10.00
C GLY A 243 5.77 5.05 10.20
N LEU A 244 6.54 4.93 9.11
CA LEU A 244 7.99 5.05 9.13
C LEU A 244 8.47 6.33 9.78
N ALA A 245 7.89 7.47 9.40
CA ALA A 245 8.25 8.77 9.93
C ALA A 245 7.94 8.89 11.43
N ARG A 246 6.78 8.38 11.88
CA ARG A 246 6.45 8.33 13.30
C ARG A 246 7.48 7.52 14.07
N ARG A 247 7.77 6.31 13.61
CA ARG A 247 8.81 5.47 14.21
C ARG A 247 10.16 6.17 14.27
N ALA A 248 10.59 6.81 13.19
CA ALA A 248 11.89 7.48 13.14
C ALA A 248 12.01 8.62 14.17
N LEU A 249 10.95 9.40 14.36
CA LEU A 249 10.89 10.45 15.38
C LEU A 249 11.02 9.88 16.80
N ASP A 250 10.34 8.79 17.10
CA ASP A 250 10.38 8.16 18.41
C ASP A 250 11.74 7.49 18.67
N GLU A 251 12.29 6.79 17.67
CA GLU A 251 13.61 6.16 17.79
C GLU A 251 14.72 7.21 17.92
N ALA A 252 14.63 8.34 17.21
CA ALA A 252 15.60 9.42 17.36
C ALA A 252 15.57 10.00 18.79
N ARG A 253 14.38 10.23 19.35
CA ARG A 253 14.24 10.65 20.75
C ARG A 253 14.82 9.62 21.73
N ASN A 254 14.55 8.34 21.50
CA ASN A 254 15.08 7.24 22.32
C ASN A 254 16.60 7.16 22.23
N GLU A 255 17.18 7.24 21.02
CA GLU A 255 18.63 7.24 20.79
C GLU A 255 19.35 8.40 21.48
N MET A 256 18.71 9.56 21.59
CA MET A 256 19.27 10.75 22.23
C MET A 256 19.05 10.78 23.75
N ARG A 257 18.17 9.92 24.27
CA ARG A 257 17.87 9.89 25.71
C ARG A 257 19.11 9.51 26.52
N GLY A 258 19.48 10.34 27.49
CA GLY A 258 20.66 10.14 28.33
C GLY A 258 21.99 10.53 27.66
N LYS A 259 21.99 10.97 26.41
CA LYS A 259 23.21 11.49 25.75
C LYS A 259 23.39 12.97 26.06
N VAL A 260 24.67 13.38 26.15
CA VAL A 260 25.07 14.77 26.32
C VAL A 260 25.88 15.24 25.11
N GLU A 261 25.79 16.51 24.81
CA GLU A 261 26.64 17.17 23.79
C GLU A 261 28.08 17.20 24.30
N ARG A 262 29.04 16.87 23.41
CA ARG A 262 30.43 16.61 23.79
C ARG A 262 31.12 17.81 24.47
N TYR A 263 30.86 19.01 24.00
CA TYR A 263 31.56 20.21 24.45
C TYR A 263 30.81 20.96 25.58
N SER A 264 29.52 21.12 25.44
CA SER A 264 28.70 21.83 26.43
C SER A 264 28.28 20.96 27.62
N GLN A 265 28.39 19.62 27.48
CA GLN A 265 27.90 18.63 28.44
C GLN A 265 26.41 18.75 28.76
N GLN A 266 25.66 19.44 27.89
CA GLN A 266 24.20 19.56 28.05
C GLN A 266 23.49 18.34 27.43
N PRO A 267 22.33 17.94 28.01
CA PRO A 267 21.53 16.86 27.40
C PRO A 267 21.17 17.19 25.96
N LEU A 268 21.40 16.24 25.04
CA LEU A 268 21.11 16.44 23.59
C LEU A 268 19.65 16.82 23.33
N LEU A 269 18.70 16.17 24.03
CA LEU A 269 17.27 16.51 23.90
C LEU A 269 16.92 17.90 24.44
N GLY A 270 17.75 18.48 25.32
CA GLY A 270 17.59 19.86 25.82
C GLY A 270 18.21 20.91 24.90
N HIS A 271 19.01 20.51 23.91
CA HIS A 271 19.72 21.46 23.06
C HIS A 271 18.74 22.16 22.09
N PRO A 272 18.77 23.52 22.00
CA PRO A 272 17.81 24.28 21.19
C PRO A 272 17.75 23.87 19.71
N SER A 273 18.88 23.51 19.08
CA SER A 273 18.91 23.05 17.68
C SER A 273 18.23 21.71 17.51
N THR A 274 18.42 20.76 18.46
CA THR A 274 17.77 19.45 18.45
C THR A 274 16.26 19.59 18.59
N GLN A 275 15.83 20.39 19.57
CA GLN A 275 14.39 20.68 19.78
C GLN A 275 13.76 21.30 18.54
N ARG A 276 14.40 22.29 17.94
CA ARG A 276 13.90 22.93 16.72
C ARG A 276 13.77 21.94 15.57
N SER A 277 14.78 21.09 15.36
CA SER A 277 14.77 20.09 14.28
C SER A 277 13.66 19.05 14.48
N LEU A 278 13.53 18.51 15.69
CA LEU A 278 12.51 17.50 15.99
C LEU A 278 11.10 18.07 15.93
N GLU A 279 10.87 19.29 16.41
CA GLU A 279 9.55 19.93 16.37
C GLU A 279 9.15 20.35 14.95
N ALA A 280 10.10 20.79 14.12
CA ALA A 280 9.85 21.02 12.69
C ALA A 280 9.45 19.72 11.98
N ALA A 281 10.13 18.62 12.27
CA ALA A 281 9.82 17.30 11.71
C ALA A 281 8.45 16.77 12.22
N GLU A 282 8.14 16.97 13.50
CA GLU A 282 6.85 16.63 14.10
C GLU A 282 5.69 17.40 13.44
N GLY A 283 5.85 18.72 13.27
CA GLY A 283 4.87 19.57 12.61
C GLY A 283 4.62 19.14 11.16
N LEU A 284 5.67 18.78 10.43
CA LEU A 284 5.56 18.29 9.06
C LEU A 284 4.82 16.94 8.98
N TRP A 285 5.16 16.00 9.87
CA TRP A 285 4.47 14.71 9.98
C TRP A 285 2.98 14.90 10.29
N TRP A 286 2.67 15.72 11.29
CA TRP A 286 1.30 15.99 11.70
C TRP A 286 0.46 16.60 10.57
N ALA A 287 1.00 17.60 9.86
CA ALA A 287 0.34 18.25 8.74
C ALA A 287 0.03 17.27 7.60
N CYS A 288 0.99 16.39 7.26
CA CYS A 288 0.80 15.37 6.22
C CYS A 288 -0.26 14.34 6.61
N ARG A 289 -0.22 13.85 7.85
CA ARG A 289 -1.24 12.90 8.35
C ARG A 289 -2.64 13.52 8.36
N ALA A 290 -2.77 14.75 8.87
CA ALA A 290 -4.05 15.44 8.94
C ALA A 290 -4.62 15.71 7.53
N GLY A 291 -3.80 16.19 6.60
CA GLY A 291 -4.21 16.46 5.22
C GLY A 291 -4.64 15.20 4.46
N LEU A 292 -3.91 14.11 4.60
CA LEU A 292 -4.27 12.83 3.98
C LEU A 292 -5.57 12.27 4.58
N ARG A 293 -5.69 12.28 5.91
CA ARG A 293 -6.88 11.80 6.60
C ARG A 293 -8.14 12.57 6.19
N GLU A 294 -8.04 13.90 6.08
CA GLU A 294 -9.14 14.74 5.63
C GLU A 294 -9.53 14.47 4.17
N ALA A 295 -8.53 14.31 3.28
CA ALA A 295 -8.81 13.98 1.89
C ALA A 295 -9.53 12.62 1.76
N LEU A 296 -9.09 11.59 2.50
CA LEU A 296 -9.73 10.28 2.51
C LEU A 296 -11.13 10.32 3.14
N ARG A 297 -11.34 11.14 4.20
CA ARG A 297 -12.66 11.35 4.80
C ARG A 297 -13.63 11.96 3.80
N SER A 298 -13.23 13.01 3.09
CA SER A 298 -14.04 13.66 2.07
C SER A 298 -14.46 12.69 0.96
N VAL A 299 -13.54 11.85 0.49
CA VAL A 299 -13.81 10.82 -0.51
C VAL A 299 -14.80 9.79 0.03
N TRP A 300 -14.58 9.31 1.26
CA TRP A 300 -15.43 8.30 1.88
C TRP A 300 -16.84 8.79 2.13
N ASP A 301 -17.00 10.03 2.62
CA ASP A 301 -18.29 10.64 2.88
C ASP A 301 -19.12 10.76 1.60
N SER A 302 -18.51 11.15 0.47
CA SER A 302 -19.21 11.17 -0.83
C SER A 302 -19.62 9.76 -1.27
N ALA A 303 -18.75 8.77 -1.09
CA ALA A 303 -19.05 7.38 -1.39
C ALA A 303 -20.27 6.86 -0.60
N LEU A 304 -20.34 7.17 0.70
CA LEU A 304 -21.48 6.79 1.54
C LEU A 304 -22.80 7.44 1.11
N ARG A 305 -22.76 8.65 0.52
CA ARG A 305 -23.97 9.33 -0.02
C ARG A 305 -24.32 8.87 -1.43
N GLY A 306 -23.56 7.98 -2.03
CA GLY A 306 -23.77 7.53 -3.40
C GLY A 306 -23.34 8.54 -4.47
N GLU A 307 -22.56 9.54 -4.09
CA GLU A 307 -22.11 10.62 -4.97
C GLU A 307 -20.85 10.22 -5.76
N ALA A 308 -20.76 10.69 -6.99
CA ALA A 308 -19.51 10.59 -7.75
C ALA A 308 -18.46 11.53 -7.16
N LEU A 309 -17.20 11.09 -7.13
CA LEU A 309 -16.10 11.92 -6.66
C LEU A 309 -15.88 13.11 -7.59
N SER A 310 -15.82 14.31 -7.03
CA SER A 310 -15.46 15.51 -7.78
C SER A 310 -13.99 15.46 -8.23
N ALA A 311 -13.67 16.23 -9.27
CA ALA A 311 -12.28 16.41 -9.72
C ALA A 311 -11.38 16.93 -8.58
N GLU A 312 -11.91 17.84 -7.76
CA GLU A 312 -11.17 18.41 -6.63
C GLU A 312 -10.86 17.36 -5.57
N GLN A 313 -11.81 16.50 -5.20
CA GLN A 313 -11.60 15.42 -4.23
C GLN A 313 -10.51 14.44 -4.72
N ARG A 314 -10.54 14.07 -6.00
CA ARG A 314 -9.55 13.18 -6.61
C ARG A 314 -8.16 13.82 -6.59
N VAL A 315 -8.05 15.09 -7.01
CA VAL A 315 -6.80 15.87 -6.98
C VAL A 315 -6.27 16.01 -5.56
N ASN A 316 -7.13 16.35 -4.58
CA ASN A 316 -6.73 16.52 -3.19
C ASN A 316 -6.20 15.22 -2.60
N ALA A 317 -6.88 14.09 -2.81
CA ALA A 317 -6.43 12.78 -2.32
C ALA A 317 -5.08 12.38 -2.94
N ARG A 318 -4.91 12.62 -4.26
CA ARG A 318 -3.64 12.35 -4.95
C ARG A 318 -2.49 13.21 -4.42
N VAL A 319 -2.70 14.52 -4.34
CA VAL A 319 -1.68 15.47 -3.85
C VAL A 319 -1.33 15.17 -2.40
N ALA A 320 -2.32 14.93 -1.54
CA ALA A 320 -2.08 14.61 -0.13
C ALA A 320 -1.23 13.34 0.03
N ALA A 321 -1.54 12.28 -0.74
CA ALA A 321 -0.78 11.03 -0.68
C ALA A 321 0.67 11.20 -1.15
N VAL A 322 0.90 11.84 -2.31
CA VAL A 322 2.25 12.08 -2.83
C VAL A 322 3.05 12.97 -1.88
N THR A 323 2.42 14.04 -1.36
CA THR A 323 3.05 14.92 -0.38
C THR A 323 3.42 14.17 0.91
N ALA A 324 2.50 13.34 1.43
CA ALA A 324 2.76 12.55 2.64
C ALA A 324 3.96 11.63 2.47
N VAL A 325 4.12 10.96 1.31
CA VAL A 325 5.28 10.09 1.05
C VAL A 325 6.58 10.88 1.08
N HIS A 326 6.69 11.92 0.25
CA HIS A 326 7.95 12.64 0.12
C HIS A 326 8.33 13.43 1.39
N ARG A 327 7.35 14.04 2.05
CA ARG A 327 7.61 14.77 3.31
C ARG A 327 7.87 13.83 4.49
N SER A 328 7.25 12.66 4.53
CA SER A 328 7.62 11.65 5.53
C SER A 328 9.03 11.12 5.35
N ALA A 329 9.51 10.94 4.12
CA ALA A 329 10.90 10.60 3.87
C ALA A 329 11.87 11.70 4.35
N GLU A 330 11.48 12.96 4.20
CA GLU A 330 12.21 14.11 4.77
C GLU A 330 12.22 14.06 6.31
N VAL A 331 11.07 13.78 6.94
CA VAL A 331 10.97 13.60 8.40
C VAL A 331 11.90 12.50 8.90
N VAL A 332 11.93 11.34 8.21
CA VAL A 332 12.86 10.24 8.56
C VAL A 332 14.31 10.71 8.48
N ARG A 333 14.67 11.48 7.44
CA ARG A 333 16.01 12.06 7.30
C ARG A 333 16.33 13.05 8.40
N MET A 334 15.40 13.93 8.76
CA MET A 334 15.58 14.89 9.86
C MET A 334 15.79 14.17 11.20
N ALA A 335 15.02 13.13 11.47
CA ALA A 335 15.16 12.30 12.67
C ALA A 335 16.52 11.57 12.73
N TYR A 336 16.93 11.00 11.60
CA TYR A 336 18.24 10.34 11.45
C TYR A 336 19.39 11.33 11.71
N ASP A 337 19.36 12.50 11.08
CA ASP A 337 20.40 13.50 11.21
C ASP A 337 20.47 14.06 12.66
N ALA A 338 19.31 14.24 13.32
CA ALA A 338 19.24 14.69 14.70
C ALA A 338 19.87 13.69 15.70
N ALA A 339 19.72 12.37 15.46
CA ALA A 339 20.30 11.33 16.30
C ALA A 339 21.85 11.25 16.19
N GLY A 340 22.41 11.82 15.12
CA GLY A 340 23.86 11.96 14.92
C GLY A 340 24.58 10.64 14.64
N ALA A 341 25.86 10.55 15.03
CA ALA A 341 26.74 9.44 14.64
C ALA A 341 26.27 8.05 15.11
N SER A 342 25.42 7.94 16.12
CA SER A 342 24.87 6.64 16.53
C SER A 342 23.92 6.03 15.51
N ALA A 343 23.24 6.86 14.73
CA ALA A 343 22.26 6.43 13.73
C ALA A 343 22.89 5.68 12.53
N ILE A 344 24.20 5.82 12.29
CA ILE A 344 24.87 5.21 11.14
C ILE A 344 25.10 3.69 11.28
N ARG A 345 24.86 3.13 12.46
CA ARG A 345 25.17 1.71 12.71
C ARG A 345 24.12 0.82 12.03
N ARG A 346 24.57 -0.16 11.25
CA ARG A 346 23.68 -1.16 10.60
C ARG A 346 22.82 -1.96 11.56
N SER A 347 23.22 -2.06 12.83
CA SER A 347 22.41 -2.69 13.89
C SER A 347 21.34 -1.76 14.46
N GLY A 348 21.32 -0.49 14.04
CA GLY A 348 20.39 0.53 14.52
C GLY A 348 19.10 0.55 13.71
N VAL A 349 18.00 0.89 14.37
CA VAL A 349 16.69 0.99 13.74
C VAL A 349 16.62 2.18 12.77
N LEU A 350 17.25 3.32 13.12
CA LEU A 350 17.18 4.54 12.28
C LEU A 350 17.86 4.36 10.91
N GLU A 351 18.95 3.60 10.84
CA GLU A 351 19.60 3.27 9.57
C GLU A 351 18.65 2.48 8.65
N ARG A 352 17.95 1.48 9.20
CA ARG A 352 16.96 0.71 8.45
C ARG A 352 15.80 1.58 7.99
N LEU A 353 15.23 2.40 8.86
CA LEU A 353 14.12 3.29 8.51
C LEU A 353 14.51 4.27 7.40
N LEU A 354 15.76 4.77 7.37
CA LEU A 354 16.25 5.63 6.31
C LEU A 354 16.30 4.91 4.95
N ARG A 355 16.78 3.65 4.92
CA ARG A 355 16.79 2.83 3.70
C ARG A 355 15.37 2.52 3.22
N GLU A 356 14.49 2.10 4.11
CA GLU A 356 13.09 1.80 3.82
C GLU A 356 12.34 3.01 3.27
N ALA A 357 12.50 4.19 3.90
CA ALA A 357 11.89 5.43 3.43
C ALA A 357 12.36 5.83 2.03
N SER A 358 13.59 5.49 1.65
CA SER A 358 14.11 5.77 0.31
C SER A 358 13.46 4.90 -0.78
N CYS A 359 13.00 3.68 -0.46
CA CYS A 359 12.49 2.74 -1.46
C CYS A 359 11.17 3.18 -2.07
N LEU A 360 10.14 3.43 -1.26
CA LEU A 360 8.79 3.73 -1.77
C LEU A 360 8.68 5.11 -2.44
N THR A 361 9.61 6.04 -2.21
CA THR A 361 9.63 7.32 -2.96
C THR A 361 9.83 7.12 -4.46
N HIS A 362 10.37 5.97 -4.87
CA HIS A 362 10.55 5.58 -6.27
C HIS A 362 9.35 4.81 -6.86
N HIS A 363 8.33 4.51 -6.06
CA HIS A 363 7.15 3.82 -6.57
C HIS A 363 6.37 4.72 -7.54
N VAL A 364 5.97 4.16 -8.69
CA VAL A 364 5.32 4.91 -9.77
C VAL A 364 4.06 5.67 -9.32
N SER A 365 3.30 5.12 -8.36
CA SER A 365 2.09 5.74 -7.83
C SER A 365 2.35 7.03 -7.03
N VAL A 366 3.58 7.31 -6.64
CA VAL A 366 3.98 8.50 -5.88
C VAL A 366 5.01 9.35 -6.58
N SER A 367 5.14 9.17 -7.90
CA SER A 367 5.99 10.00 -8.74
C SER A 367 5.64 11.49 -8.62
N LEU A 368 6.65 12.36 -8.60
CA LEU A 368 6.48 13.82 -8.58
C LEU A 368 5.75 14.35 -9.82
N ALA A 369 5.74 13.62 -10.94
CA ALA A 369 4.91 13.92 -12.11
C ALA A 369 3.41 14.01 -11.78
N SER A 370 2.99 13.44 -10.66
CA SER A 370 1.61 13.58 -10.17
C SER A 370 1.25 15.04 -9.86
N TYR A 371 2.20 15.85 -9.41
CA TYR A 371 1.95 17.29 -9.18
C TYR A 371 1.71 18.05 -10.47
N GLU A 372 2.40 17.71 -11.55
CA GLU A 372 2.18 18.30 -12.87
C GLU A 372 0.77 17.95 -13.39
N GLN A 373 0.39 16.68 -13.28
CA GLN A 373 -0.92 16.19 -13.71
C GLN A 373 -2.05 16.86 -12.92
N THR A 374 -1.94 16.87 -11.60
CA THR A 374 -2.94 17.49 -10.71
C THR A 374 -2.98 19.01 -10.89
N GLY A 375 -1.84 19.65 -11.09
CA GLY A 375 -1.74 21.08 -11.41
C GLY A 375 -2.45 21.44 -12.71
N ARG A 376 -2.31 20.64 -13.76
CA ARG A 376 -3.03 20.84 -15.03
C ARG A 376 -4.55 20.76 -14.86
N VAL A 377 -5.04 19.80 -14.06
CA VAL A 377 -6.46 19.68 -13.75
C VAL A 377 -6.97 20.91 -13.00
N ARG A 378 -6.28 21.35 -11.95
CA ARG A 378 -6.64 22.55 -11.17
C ARG A 378 -6.65 23.84 -12.01
N SER A 379 -5.76 23.95 -12.97
CA SER A 379 -5.66 25.12 -13.87
C SER A 379 -6.63 25.04 -15.04
N GLY A 380 -7.43 24.00 -15.16
CA GLY A 380 -8.39 23.84 -16.27
C GLY A 380 -7.75 23.57 -17.64
N VAL A 381 -6.44 23.23 -17.70
CA VAL A 381 -5.72 22.94 -18.94
C VAL A 381 -5.47 21.45 -19.19
N GLY A 382 -6.03 20.59 -18.35
CA GLY A 382 -5.93 19.13 -18.44
C GLY A 382 -7.20 18.44 -17.97
N ALA A 383 -7.51 17.29 -18.58
CA ALA A 383 -8.58 16.43 -18.09
C ALA A 383 -8.09 15.52 -16.95
N LEU A 384 -9.02 15.06 -16.12
CA LEU A 384 -8.78 13.95 -15.19
C LEU A 384 -8.30 12.74 -16.01
N SER A 385 -7.05 12.37 -15.84
CA SER A 385 -6.54 11.10 -16.35
C SER A 385 -6.80 9.99 -15.33
N LEU A 386 -6.57 8.75 -15.75
CA LEU A 386 -6.63 7.59 -14.85
C LEU A 386 -5.57 7.63 -13.73
N LEU A 387 -4.60 8.54 -13.83
CA LEU A 387 -3.54 8.73 -12.84
C LEU A 387 -3.88 9.79 -11.78
N VAL A 388 -5.00 10.48 -11.92
CA VAL A 388 -5.48 11.52 -10.99
C VAL A 388 -6.84 11.17 -10.40
#